data_6515dbd0d5fa0b38ae4b88bfbaf17e92
#
_entry.id   6515dbd0d5fa0b38ae4b88bfbaf17e92
#
_cell.length_a   1.000
_cell.length_b   1.000
_cell.length_c   1.000
_cell.angle_alpha   90.00
_cell.angle_beta   90.00
_cell.angle_gamma   90.00
#
_symmetry.space_group_name_H-M   'P 1'
#
loop_
_entity.id
_entity.type
_entity.pdbx_description
1 polymer ?
#
loop_
_entity_poly.entity_id
_entity_poly.type
_entity_poly.pdbx_seq_one_letter_code
_entity_poly.pdbx_strand_id
1 'polypeptide(L)'
;MTLFLFPLYIPAISKVLGDTKYHKHKHKRQSQLLYSRRSTMEKGLKRSGVMVVVAFLAMVHVSLSVPFIMLHGIASHCSDATNANFTQLLTNLSGSPGFCVEIGNGVVTSLFLPLTQQAEIACENVKQMKELSQGYNIVGRSQGNLVARGLIEFCDDGPPVYNYISLAGPHAGISSIPPAICGLKSDPACKKFDELIKGALYSEFIQDHLAPSGYYKIPNDINEYLESSKYLPKLNNEIPDQRNQTYKDRFTILQNLVLVKFQDDEIITPNDSTWFGFYPEGEFEPLLSPNQTKLYTEDWIGLKTLDDAGKVKFVSVAGGHLNMADQDVVKHVVPYLQNQPSSVQSFNRKTKEPLHP
;
A
#
# COMPACT_ATOMS: atom_id res chain seq x y z
N MET A 1 30.31 42.00 -39.94
CA MET A 1 31.37 41.92 -40.98
C MET A 1 31.19 40.58 -41.65
N THR A 2 30.91 40.35 -42.88
CA THR A 2 30.84 41.11 -44.08
C THR A 2 29.91 40.37 -45.03
N LEU A 3 28.98 41.09 -45.58
CA LEU A 3 28.23 40.86 -46.81
C LEU A 3 29.12 40.33 -47.92
N PHE A 4 28.59 39.52 -48.82
CA PHE A 4 28.70 39.82 -50.28
C PHE A 4 27.53 39.23 -51.05
N LEU A 5 26.96 40.15 -51.86
CA LEU A 5 25.86 40.07 -52.83
C LEU A 5 26.44 39.91 -54.27
N PHE A 6 25.53 39.45 -55.16
CA PHE A 6 25.42 39.78 -56.61
C PHE A 6 25.99 38.78 -57.63
N PRO A 7 25.52 38.89 -58.89
CA PRO A 7 24.16 39.00 -59.44
C PRO A 7 23.93 38.10 -60.69
N LEU A 8 22.66 38.09 -61.09
CA LEU A 8 22.02 38.03 -62.44
C LEU A 8 22.88 37.79 -63.66
N TYR A 9 22.42 36.91 -64.57
CA TYR A 9 22.34 37.18 -65.98
C TYR A 9 21.25 36.38 -66.71
N ILE A 10 20.32 37.10 -67.40
CA ILE A 10 19.38 36.61 -68.41
C ILE A 10 20.01 37.01 -69.80
N PRO A 11 19.85 36.18 -70.82
CA PRO A 11 19.10 36.74 -71.93
C PRO A 11 18.07 35.81 -72.59
N ALA A 12 17.02 36.45 -73.10
CA ALA A 12 15.96 35.91 -73.92
C ALA A 12 16.45 35.64 -75.37
N ILE A 13 15.87 34.71 -76.07
CA ILE A 13 15.60 34.79 -77.53
C ILE A 13 14.28 34.06 -77.84
N SER A 14 13.51 34.68 -78.70
CA SER A 14 12.16 34.38 -79.12
C SER A 14 12.03 33.46 -80.31
N LYS A 15 10.83 32.92 -80.43
CA LYS A 15 10.14 32.50 -81.70
C LYS A 15 10.55 31.19 -82.35
N VAL A 16 9.66 30.23 -82.32
CA VAL A 16 9.06 29.65 -83.57
C VAL A 16 7.65 29.14 -83.23
N LEU A 17 6.66 29.65 -83.96
CA LEU A 17 5.29 29.17 -84.03
C LEU A 17 5.24 27.83 -84.83
N GLY A 18 4.54 26.88 -84.42
CA GLY A 18 4.21 25.69 -85.20
C GLY A 18 3.32 24.72 -84.39
N ASP A 19 2.09 24.69 -84.80
CA ASP A 19 1.07 23.66 -84.59
C ASP A 19 1.31 22.51 -83.59
N THR A 20 0.52 22.50 -82.51
CA THR A 20 0.08 21.23 -81.88
C THR A 20 -1.13 21.42 -81.01
N LYS A 21 -2.32 21.47 -81.51
CA LYS A 21 -3.55 21.27 -80.75
C LYS A 21 -3.69 19.80 -80.19
N TYR A 22 -2.92 18.91 -80.74
CA TYR A 22 -3.01 17.45 -80.34
C TYR A 22 -2.18 17.07 -79.15
N HIS A 23 -1.12 17.80 -78.85
CA HIS A 23 -0.27 17.48 -77.69
C HIS A 23 -0.77 18.05 -76.37
N LYS A 24 -1.58 19.09 -76.39
CA LYS A 24 -2.08 19.76 -75.15
C LYS A 24 -3.04 18.84 -74.30
N HIS A 25 -3.83 18.00 -74.94
CA HIS A 25 -4.76 17.17 -74.26
C HIS A 25 -4.09 15.93 -73.58
N LYS A 26 -3.02 15.43 -74.15
CA LYS A 26 -2.31 14.27 -73.56
C LYS A 26 -1.48 14.65 -72.36
N HIS A 27 -0.82 15.80 -72.40
CA HIS A 27 -0.06 16.34 -71.25
C HIS A 27 -0.96 16.77 -70.08
N LYS A 28 -2.13 17.33 -70.34
CA LYS A 28 -3.07 17.70 -69.30
C LYS A 28 -3.68 16.49 -68.57
N ARG A 29 -3.91 15.40 -69.28
CA ARG A 29 -4.37 14.13 -68.67
C ARG A 29 -3.28 13.43 -67.85
N GLN A 30 -2.04 13.50 -68.30
CA GLN A 30 -0.91 12.89 -67.61
C GLN A 30 -0.52 13.67 -66.37
N SER A 31 -0.56 15.01 -66.41
CA SER A 31 -0.33 15.87 -65.22
C SER A 31 -1.45 15.73 -64.18
N GLN A 32 -2.70 15.60 -64.60
CA GLN A 32 -3.82 15.35 -63.67
C GLN A 32 -3.73 13.98 -62.99
N LEU A 33 -3.30 12.94 -63.71
CA LEU A 33 -3.09 11.60 -63.17
C LEU A 33 -1.91 11.56 -62.19
N LEU A 34 -0.83 12.28 -62.48
CA LEU A 34 0.33 12.40 -61.56
C LEU A 34 -0.01 13.19 -60.31
N TYR A 35 -0.77 14.31 -60.47
CA TYR A 35 -1.23 15.09 -59.34
C TYR A 35 -2.22 14.29 -58.43
N SER A 36 -3.15 13.56 -59.04
CA SER A 36 -4.07 12.68 -58.31
C SER A 36 -3.36 11.57 -57.59
N ARG A 37 -2.38 10.90 -58.20
CA ARG A 37 -1.55 9.86 -57.54
C ARG A 37 -0.70 10.42 -56.41
N ARG A 38 -0.11 11.60 -56.56
CA ARG A 38 0.68 12.26 -55.52
C ARG A 38 -0.18 12.67 -54.32
N SER A 39 -1.37 13.26 -54.59
CA SER A 39 -2.34 13.60 -53.54
C SER A 39 -2.87 12.38 -52.77
N THR A 40 -3.06 11.23 -53.45
CA THR A 40 -3.51 9.98 -52.82
C THR A 40 -2.39 9.34 -51.99
N MET A 41 -1.15 9.41 -52.47
CA MET A 41 0.03 8.94 -51.73
C MET A 41 0.32 9.80 -50.50
N GLU A 42 0.22 11.13 -50.60
CA GLU A 42 0.40 12.04 -49.46
C GLU A 42 -0.70 11.88 -48.40
N LYS A 43 -1.95 11.65 -48.83
CA LYS A 43 -3.07 11.33 -47.92
C LYS A 43 -2.92 9.97 -47.26
N GLY A 44 -2.42 8.98 -48.02
CA GLY A 44 -2.09 7.63 -47.49
C GLY A 44 -0.97 7.67 -46.46
N LEU A 45 0.12 8.41 -46.79
CA LEU A 45 1.28 8.54 -45.89
C LEU A 45 0.92 9.30 -44.58
N LYS A 46 0.10 10.38 -44.69
CA LYS A 46 -0.40 11.09 -43.51
C LYS A 46 -1.33 10.24 -42.67
N ARG A 47 -2.23 9.44 -43.28
CA ARG A 47 -3.09 8.51 -42.56
C ARG A 47 -2.31 7.37 -41.90
N SER A 48 -1.31 6.81 -42.59
CA SER A 48 -0.43 5.79 -42.01
C SER A 48 0.42 6.37 -40.87
N GLY A 49 0.96 7.56 -41.02
CA GLY A 49 1.73 8.24 -39.97
C GLY A 49 0.88 8.54 -38.73
N VAL A 50 -0.37 8.99 -38.89
CA VAL A 50 -1.30 9.21 -37.78
C VAL A 50 -1.68 7.90 -37.11
N MET A 51 -1.94 6.83 -37.88
CA MET A 51 -2.25 5.51 -37.32
C MET A 51 -1.06 4.90 -36.56
N VAL A 52 0.16 5.07 -37.03
CA VAL A 52 1.38 4.62 -36.33
C VAL A 52 1.59 5.42 -35.04
N VAL A 53 1.40 6.72 -35.06
CA VAL A 53 1.50 7.58 -33.85
C VAL A 53 0.41 7.24 -32.85
N VAL A 54 -0.84 7.02 -33.29
CA VAL A 54 -1.95 6.62 -32.41
C VAL A 54 -1.70 5.20 -31.87
N ALA A 55 -1.19 4.27 -32.68
CA ALA A 55 -0.81 2.93 -32.23
C ALA A 55 0.37 2.97 -31.24
N PHE A 56 1.36 3.84 -31.46
CA PHE A 56 2.48 4.05 -30.53
C PHE A 56 2.05 4.71 -29.24
N LEU A 57 1.14 5.71 -29.27
CA LEU A 57 0.54 6.32 -28.09
C LEU A 57 -0.38 5.34 -27.34
N ALA A 58 -1.04 4.40 -28.03
CA ALA A 58 -1.82 3.35 -27.42
C ALA A 58 -0.95 2.22 -26.81
N MET A 59 0.30 2.04 -27.26
CA MET A 59 1.24 1.06 -26.70
C MET A 59 2.06 1.60 -25.53
N VAL A 60 2.11 2.91 -25.30
CA VAL A 60 2.70 3.50 -24.11
C VAL A 60 1.63 3.55 -23.01
N HIS A 61 1.03 2.42 -22.71
CA HIS A 61 0.56 2.20 -21.35
C HIS A 61 1.84 1.99 -20.54
N VAL A 62 2.42 3.06 -20.03
CA VAL A 62 3.34 2.97 -18.91
C VAL A 62 2.51 2.33 -17.81
N SER A 63 2.67 1.02 -17.64
CA SER A 63 2.20 0.33 -16.45
C SER A 63 2.98 0.96 -15.30
N LEU A 64 2.45 2.05 -14.75
CA LEU A 64 2.99 2.61 -13.51
C LEU A 64 2.80 1.52 -12.46
N SER A 65 3.91 1.00 -11.97
CA SER A 65 3.87 0.03 -10.89
C SER A 65 3.17 0.65 -9.69
N VAL A 66 2.28 -0.12 -9.07
CA VAL A 66 1.57 0.32 -7.86
C VAL A 66 2.61 0.60 -6.77
N PRO A 67 2.71 1.83 -6.26
CA PRO A 67 3.66 2.15 -5.22
C PRO A 67 3.32 1.43 -3.92
N PHE A 68 4.29 1.35 -3.02
CA PHE A 68 4.04 0.89 -1.66
C PHE A 68 4.58 1.85 -0.62
N ILE A 69 3.95 1.86 0.54
CA ILE A 69 4.49 2.48 1.73
C ILE A 69 5.00 1.43 2.71
N MET A 70 6.02 1.79 3.48
CA MET A 70 6.50 1.02 4.61
C MET A 70 6.27 1.84 5.90
N LEU A 71 5.68 1.19 6.91
CA LEU A 71 5.45 1.76 8.24
C LEU A 71 6.34 1.02 9.24
N HIS A 72 7.23 1.76 9.90
CA HIS A 72 8.21 1.22 10.85
C HIS A 72 7.58 0.85 12.20
N GLY A 73 8.30 0.06 13.00
CA GLY A 73 7.89 -0.37 14.33
C GLY A 73 8.14 0.68 15.42
N ILE A 74 7.88 0.26 16.66
CA ILE A 74 8.15 1.06 17.87
C ILE A 74 9.63 1.38 18.01
N ALA A 75 9.95 2.53 18.64
CA ALA A 75 11.30 3.02 18.95
C ALA A 75 12.23 3.07 17.71
N SER A 76 11.67 3.40 16.56
CA SER A 76 12.36 3.41 15.25
C SER A 76 11.96 4.63 14.44
N HIS A 77 12.67 4.87 13.35
CA HIS A 77 12.35 5.90 12.37
C HIS A 77 12.75 5.47 10.95
N CYS A 78 12.23 6.15 9.92
CA CYS A 78 12.47 5.80 8.53
C CYS A 78 13.94 5.89 8.11
N SER A 79 14.74 6.76 8.72
CA SER A 79 16.16 6.91 8.45
C SER A 79 17.05 5.87 9.13
N ASP A 80 16.50 4.98 9.98
CA ASP A 80 17.24 3.82 10.46
C ASP A 80 17.72 2.97 9.29
N ALA A 81 18.96 2.53 9.33
CA ALA A 81 19.56 1.73 8.27
C ALA A 81 18.73 0.48 7.94
N THR A 82 18.14 -0.17 8.96
CA THR A 82 17.26 -1.33 8.77
C THR A 82 16.00 -0.99 7.99
N ASN A 83 15.36 0.14 8.25
CA ASN A 83 14.14 0.55 7.54
C ASN A 83 14.45 1.07 6.14
N ALA A 84 15.48 1.94 6.02
CA ALA A 84 15.90 2.49 4.74
C ALA A 84 16.35 1.37 3.77
N ASN A 85 17.24 0.47 4.24
CA ASN A 85 17.74 -0.65 3.43
C ASN A 85 16.62 -1.63 3.05
N PHE A 86 15.68 -1.92 3.97
CA PHE A 86 14.58 -2.82 3.68
C PHE A 86 13.61 -2.22 2.65
N THR A 87 13.28 -0.92 2.76
CA THR A 87 12.47 -0.22 1.76
C THR A 87 13.15 -0.24 0.39
N GLN A 88 14.46 0.02 0.34
CA GLN A 88 15.23 -0.02 -0.90
C GLN A 88 15.32 -1.43 -1.49
N LEU A 89 15.50 -2.47 -0.65
CA LEU A 89 15.48 -3.87 -1.07
C LEU A 89 14.15 -4.22 -1.73
N LEU A 90 13.03 -3.89 -1.10
CA LEU A 90 11.70 -4.14 -1.66
C LEU A 90 11.48 -3.39 -2.97
N THR A 91 11.92 -2.11 -3.05
CA THR A 91 11.87 -1.31 -4.29
C THR A 91 12.64 -1.99 -5.42
N ASN A 92 13.87 -2.44 -5.14
CA ASN A 92 14.71 -3.08 -6.15
C ASN A 92 14.15 -4.44 -6.62
N LEU A 93 13.65 -5.24 -5.69
CA LEU A 93 13.14 -6.58 -5.99
C LEU A 93 11.75 -6.57 -6.66
N SER A 94 10.90 -5.62 -6.30
CA SER A 94 9.55 -5.54 -6.86
C SER A 94 9.47 -4.70 -8.14
N GLY A 95 10.40 -3.77 -8.32
CA GLY A 95 10.32 -2.74 -9.36
C GLY A 95 9.25 -1.68 -9.09
N SER A 96 8.67 -1.66 -7.88
CA SER A 96 7.65 -0.69 -7.46
C SER A 96 8.26 0.42 -6.61
N PRO A 97 7.86 1.70 -6.80
CA PRO A 97 8.31 2.78 -5.96
C PRO A 97 7.92 2.55 -4.50
N GLY A 98 8.90 2.57 -3.60
CA GLY A 98 8.69 2.38 -2.16
C GLY A 98 9.01 3.63 -1.36
N PHE A 99 8.16 3.94 -0.39
CA PHE A 99 8.29 5.10 0.49
C PHE A 99 8.19 4.65 1.94
N CYS A 100 9.19 4.94 2.77
CA CYS A 100 8.98 4.85 4.21
C CYS A 100 8.23 6.10 4.67
N VAL A 101 7.09 5.91 5.31
CA VAL A 101 6.26 7.03 5.81
C VAL A 101 6.58 7.26 7.28
N GLU A 102 7.21 8.40 7.56
CA GLU A 102 7.54 8.80 8.92
C GLU A 102 6.29 9.32 9.64
N ILE A 103 6.08 8.85 10.86
CA ILE A 103 4.98 9.32 11.72
C ILE A 103 5.55 10.27 12.77
N GLY A 104 5.32 11.56 12.55
CA GLY A 104 5.79 12.61 13.45
C GLY A 104 7.30 12.59 13.64
N ASN A 105 7.78 12.39 14.86
CA ASN A 105 9.20 12.33 15.24
C ASN A 105 9.71 10.88 15.38
N GLY A 106 9.21 9.94 14.58
CA GLY A 106 9.67 8.56 14.55
C GLY A 106 9.75 7.91 15.93
N VAL A 107 10.97 7.79 16.50
CA VAL A 107 11.20 7.11 17.78
C VAL A 107 10.29 7.63 18.89
N VAL A 108 10.25 8.95 19.10
CA VAL A 108 9.47 9.55 20.21
C VAL A 108 7.97 9.37 19.96
N THR A 109 7.52 9.60 18.73
CA THR A 109 6.12 9.45 18.36
C THR A 109 5.66 7.99 18.51
N SER A 110 6.45 7.03 18.05
CA SER A 110 6.10 5.61 18.14
C SER A 110 6.05 5.07 19.57
N LEU A 111 6.73 5.73 20.52
CA LEU A 111 6.70 5.38 21.94
C LEU A 111 5.58 6.07 22.71
N PHE A 112 5.40 7.37 22.49
CA PHE A 112 4.66 8.22 23.42
C PHE A 112 3.38 8.85 22.83
N LEU A 113 3.18 8.83 21.52
CA LEU A 113 1.95 9.32 20.92
C LEU A 113 0.93 8.17 20.78
N PRO A 114 -0.31 8.32 21.28
CA PRO A 114 -1.35 7.28 21.10
C PRO A 114 -1.50 6.84 19.66
N LEU A 115 -1.76 5.55 19.44
CA LEU A 115 -1.88 4.97 18.09
C LEU A 115 -3.02 5.58 17.27
N THR A 116 -4.08 6.07 17.89
CA THR A 116 -5.14 6.86 17.23
C THR A 116 -4.56 8.05 16.49
N GLN A 117 -3.76 8.85 17.18
CA GLN A 117 -3.11 10.03 16.59
C GLN A 117 -2.03 9.64 15.56
N GLN A 118 -1.30 8.55 15.79
CA GLN A 118 -0.36 8.03 14.79
C GLN A 118 -1.08 7.63 13.49
N ALA A 119 -2.23 6.98 13.59
CA ALA A 119 -3.04 6.60 12.42
C ALA A 119 -3.62 7.84 11.69
N GLU A 120 -4.03 8.87 12.43
CA GLU A 120 -4.47 10.15 11.87
C GLU A 120 -3.34 10.85 11.09
N ILE A 121 -2.13 10.94 11.68
CA ILE A 121 -0.96 11.50 11.01
C ILE A 121 -0.61 10.69 9.74
N ALA A 122 -0.65 9.36 9.83
CA ALA A 122 -0.42 8.50 8.66
C ALA A 122 -1.45 8.77 7.56
N CYS A 123 -2.73 8.91 7.93
CA CYS A 123 -3.83 9.23 7.01
C CYS A 123 -3.58 10.55 6.27
N GLU A 124 -3.26 11.61 7.00
CA GLU A 124 -2.97 12.92 6.39
C GLU A 124 -1.72 12.88 5.50
N ASN A 125 -0.68 12.16 5.92
CA ASN A 125 0.53 12.00 5.12
C ASN A 125 0.24 11.33 3.77
N VAL A 126 -0.48 10.20 3.76
CA VAL A 126 -0.78 9.48 2.50
C VAL A 126 -1.72 10.26 1.57
N LYS A 127 -2.64 11.05 2.12
CA LYS A 127 -3.51 11.94 1.32
C LYS A 127 -2.72 13.01 0.58
N GLN A 128 -1.61 13.49 1.15
CA GLN A 128 -0.74 14.50 0.54
C GLN A 128 0.22 13.92 -0.49
N MET A 129 0.46 12.61 -0.49
CA MET A 129 1.36 11.93 -1.43
C MET A 129 0.66 11.68 -2.77
N LYS A 130 0.99 12.48 -3.78
CA LYS A 130 0.40 12.38 -5.13
C LYS A 130 0.65 11.02 -5.78
N GLU A 131 1.79 10.41 -5.47
CA GLU A 131 2.20 9.09 -5.95
C GLU A 131 1.21 7.99 -5.53
N LEU A 132 0.53 8.18 -4.40
CA LEU A 132 -0.42 7.20 -3.84
C LEU A 132 -1.87 7.42 -4.31
N SER A 133 -2.16 8.51 -5.01
CA SER A 133 -3.54 8.93 -5.36
C SER A 133 -4.35 7.90 -6.15
N GLN A 134 -3.70 7.00 -6.88
CA GLN A 134 -4.35 5.92 -7.63
C GLN A 134 -4.39 4.59 -6.87
N GLY A 135 -3.97 4.59 -5.62
CA GLY A 135 -3.89 3.42 -4.76
C GLY A 135 -2.45 2.93 -4.56
N TYR A 136 -2.26 2.14 -3.51
CA TYR A 136 -0.94 1.69 -3.07
C TYR A 136 -1.02 0.39 -2.28
N ASN A 137 0.15 -0.19 -2.00
CA ASN A 137 0.31 -1.34 -1.11
C ASN A 137 0.94 -0.89 0.22
N ILE A 138 0.71 -1.64 1.29
CA ILE A 138 1.31 -1.36 2.60
C ILE A 138 2.19 -2.53 3.03
N VAL A 139 3.37 -2.22 3.55
CA VAL A 139 4.22 -3.12 4.30
C VAL A 139 4.37 -2.56 5.72
N GLY A 140 3.75 -3.22 6.68
CA GLY A 140 3.85 -2.86 8.09
C GLY A 140 4.90 -3.71 8.81
N ARG A 141 5.61 -3.12 9.77
CA ARG A 141 6.60 -3.79 10.62
C ARG A 141 6.25 -3.60 12.09
N SER A 142 6.06 -4.71 12.83
CA SER A 142 5.77 -4.69 14.29
C SER A 142 4.60 -3.75 14.61
N GLN A 143 4.74 -2.80 15.54
CA GLN A 143 3.73 -1.79 15.87
C GLN A 143 3.21 -1.01 14.65
N GLY A 144 4.04 -0.78 13.63
CA GLY A 144 3.62 -0.11 12.40
C GLY A 144 2.47 -0.80 11.67
N ASN A 145 2.22 -2.09 11.95
CA ASN A 145 1.05 -2.81 11.45
C ASN A 145 -0.26 -2.31 12.08
N LEU A 146 -0.24 -1.87 13.31
CA LEU A 146 -1.42 -1.28 13.93
C LEU A 146 -1.75 0.08 13.34
N VAL A 147 -0.72 0.90 13.04
CA VAL A 147 -0.91 2.15 12.29
C VAL A 147 -1.41 1.85 10.87
N ALA A 148 -0.86 0.82 10.20
CA ALA A 148 -1.33 0.38 8.89
C ALA A 148 -2.81 0.00 8.89
N ARG A 149 -3.27 -0.74 9.89
CA ARG A 149 -4.68 -1.08 10.05
C ARG A 149 -5.53 0.16 10.31
N GLY A 150 -5.09 1.05 11.20
CA GLY A 150 -5.77 2.33 11.43
C GLY A 150 -5.89 3.17 10.15
N LEU A 151 -4.85 3.19 9.33
CA LEU A 151 -4.86 3.84 8.02
C LEU A 151 -5.88 3.18 7.05
N ILE A 152 -6.00 1.85 7.04
CA ILE A 152 -6.97 1.13 6.21
C ILE A 152 -8.40 1.37 6.72
N GLU A 153 -8.62 1.26 8.02
CA GLU A 153 -9.94 1.19 8.63
C GLU A 153 -10.52 2.55 8.99
N PHE A 154 -9.70 3.51 9.47
CA PHE A 154 -10.16 4.80 10.01
C PHE A 154 -10.00 5.97 9.03
N CYS A 155 -9.12 5.87 8.01
CA CYS A 155 -8.80 6.99 7.14
C CYS A 155 -9.94 7.26 6.15
N ASP A 156 -10.76 8.27 6.44
CA ASP A 156 -11.79 8.74 5.52
C ASP A 156 -11.15 9.41 4.30
N ASP A 157 -11.70 9.13 3.11
CA ASP A 157 -11.24 9.69 1.84
C ASP A 157 -9.75 9.45 1.50
N GLY A 158 -9.12 8.46 2.14
CA GLY A 158 -7.77 8.03 1.83
C GLY A 158 -7.68 7.32 0.47
N PRO A 159 -6.50 7.33 -0.18
CA PRO A 159 -6.29 6.55 -1.40
C PRO A 159 -6.49 5.05 -1.13
N PRO A 160 -7.00 4.26 -2.11
CA PRO A 160 -7.29 2.85 -1.89
C PRO A 160 -6.03 2.03 -1.61
N VAL A 161 -6.11 1.13 -0.62
CA VAL A 161 -5.07 0.14 -0.33
C VAL A 161 -5.40 -1.17 -1.04
N TYR A 162 -4.47 -1.69 -1.84
CA TYR A 162 -4.67 -2.93 -2.58
C TYR A 162 -4.19 -4.16 -1.81
N ASN A 163 -2.91 -4.21 -1.46
CA ASN A 163 -2.34 -5.31 -0.71
C ASN A 163 -1.76 -4.81 0.61
N TYR A 164 -1.99 -5.58 1.64
CA TYR A 164 -1.41 -5.31 2.95
C TYR A 164 -0.55 -6.50 3.39
N ILE A 165 0.75 -6.24 3.57
CA ILE A 165 1.74 -7.19 4.03
C ILE A 165 2.14 -6.80 5.46
N SER A 166 1.82 -7.64 6.41
CA SER A 166 2.10 -7.46 7.83
C SER A 166 3.25 -8.34 8.27
N LEU A 167 4.33 -7.73 8.75
CA LEU A 167 5.49 -8.41 9.31
C LEU A 167 5.46 -8.27 10.84
N ALA A 168 5.24 -9.37 11.55
CA ALA A 168 5.18 -9.42 13.02
C ALA A 168 4.21 -8.39 13.64
N GLY A 169 3.00 -8.25 13.09
CA GLY A 169 1.99 -7.31 13.60
C GLY A 169 1.24 -7.84 14.81
N PRO A 170 1.14 -7.12 15.94
CA PRO A 170 0.39 -7.56 17.13
C PRO A 170 -1.12 -7.35 16.97
N HIS A 171 -1.75 -7.99 15.98
CA HIS A 171 -3.12 -7.75 15.56
C HIS A 171 -4.19 -8.09 16.61
N ALA A 172 -3.93 -9.09 17.46
CA ALA A 172 -4.80 -9.42 18.57
C ALA A 172 -4.31 -8.84 19.91
N GLY A 173 -3.24 -8.04 19.87
CA GLY A 173 -2.61 -7.46 21.06
C GLY A 173 -1.44 -8.28 21.62
N ILE A 174 -0.87 -7.78 22.71
CA ILE A 174 0.16 -8.47 23.49
C ILE A 174 -0.28 -8.60 24.95
N SER A 175 0.09 -9.72 25.59
CA SER A 175 -0.34 -10.03 26.97
C SER A 175 0.72 -9.76 28.03
N SER A 176 1.96 -9.47 27.62
CA SER A 176 3.08 -9.22 28.51
C SER A 176 4.15 -8.34 27.90
N ILE A 177 4.98 -7.73 28.74
CA ILE A 177 6.16 -6.97 28.28
C ILE A 177 7.15 -7.96 27.66
N PRO A 178 7.70 -7.62 26.46
CA PRO A 178 8.72 -8.46 25.84
C PRO A 178 9.94 -8.65 26.75
N PRO A 179 10.49 -9.86 26.85
CA PRO A 179 11.69 -10.12 27.64
C PRO A 179 12.90 -9.26 27.28
N ALA A 180 12.98 -8.88 26.00
CA ALA A 180 14.05 -8.00 25.50
C ALA A 180 14.05 -6.61 26.17
N ILE A 181 12.93 -6.18 26.76
CA ILE A 181 12.82 -4.85 27.42
C ILE A 181 13.32 -4.92 28.85
N CYS A 182 13.11 -6.05 29.54
CA CYS A 182 13.42 -6.15 30.97
C CYS A 182 14.34 -7.34 31.35
N GLY A 183 14.98 -7.96 30.37
CA GLY A 183 15.88 -9.08 30.60
C GLY A 183 15.19 -10.46 30.50
N LEU A 184 15.71 -11.45 31.23
CA LEU A 184 15.15 -12.80 31.17
C LEU A 184 13.75 -12.86 31.78
N LYS A 185 12.83 -13.61 31.15
CA LYS A 185 11.44 -13.86 31.65
C LYS A 185 11.42 -14.39 33.12
N SER A 186 12.50 -15.02 33.56
CA SER A 186 12.65 -15.53 34.91
C SER A 186 13.15 -14.50 35.94
N ASP A 187 13.54 -13.31 35.52
CA ASP A 187 14.02 -12.26 36.43
C ASP A 187 12.87 -11.76 37.31
N PRO A 188 12.97 -11.87 38.66
CA PRO A 188 11.94 -11.39 39.58
C PRO A 188 11.66 -9.88 39.42
N ALA A 189 12.68 -9.08 39.07
CA ALA A 189 12.52 -7.65 38.84
C ALA A 189 11.68 -7.39 37.60
N CYS A 190 11.87 -8.17 36.53
CA CYS A 190 11.09 -8.10 35.31
C CYS A 190 9.61 -8.45 35.56
N LYS A 191 9.35 -9.50 36.32
CA LYS A 191 7.97 -9.86 36.72
C LYS A 191 7.29 -8.75 37.51
N LYS A 192 7.98 -8.18 38.48
CA LYS A 192 7.44 -7.09 39.29
C LYS A 192 7.19 -5.82 38.45
N PHE A 193 8.06 -5.53 37.49
CA PHE A 193 7.88 -4.43 36.55
C PHE A 193 6.67 -4.67 35.62
N ASP A 194 6.52 -5.88 35.10
CA ASP A 194 5.34 -6.29 34.30
C ASP A 194 4.02 -6.13 35.11
N GLU A 195 4.01 -6.57 36.37
CA GLU A 195 2.86 -6.39 37.26
C GLU A 195 2.53 -4.91 37.53
N LEU A 196 3.55 -4.07 37.73
CA LEU A 196 3.37 -2.63 37.91
C LEU A 196 2.81 -1.93 36.66
N ILE A 197 3.33 -2.30 35.49
CA ILE A 197 2.83 -1.77 34.23
C ILE A 197 1.39 -2.23 34.00
N LYS A 198 1.08 -3.49 34.22
CA LYS A 198 -0.30 -4.02 34.07
C LYS A 198 -1.28 -3.29 35.00
N GLY A 199 -0.90 -3.00 36.25
CA GLY A 199 -1.72 -2.25 37.20
C GLY A 199 -2.02 -0.80 36.83
N ALA A 200 -1.24 -0.18 35.95
CA ALA A 200 -1.45 1.19 35.50
C ALA A 200 -1.86 1.30 34.01
N LEU A 201 -1.82 0.17 33.30
CA LEU A 201 -1.89 0.10 31.86
C LEU A 201 -3.13 0.78 31.25
N TYR A 202 -4.26 0.57 31.88
CA TYR A 202 -5.55 1.09 31.44
C TYR A 202 -5.93 2.43 32.08
N SER A 203 -5.04 3.04 32.88
CA SER A 203 -5.28 4.40 33.34
C SER A 203 -5.31 5.39 32.18
N GLU A 204 -6.15 6.42 32.26
CA GLU A 204 -6.28 7.46 31.25
C GLU A 204 -4.94 8.09 30.89
N PHE A 205 -4.10 8.36 31.90
CA PHE A 205 -2.78 8.94 31.69
C PHE A 205 -1.89 8.04 30.81
N ILE A 206 -1.84 6.74 31.09
CA ILE A 206 -0.99 5.80 30.30
C ILE A 206 -1.56 5.63 28.90
N GLN A 207 -2.88 5.51 28.75
CA GLN A 207 -3.52 5.40 27.44
C GLN A 207 -3.29 6.64 26.55
N ASP A 208 -3.12 7.81 27.14
CA ASP A 208 -2.90 9.07 26.42
C ASP A 208 -1.41 9.39 26.18
N HIS A 209 -0.48 8.66 26.79
CA HIS A 209 0.94 9.00 26.73
C HIS A 209 1.88 7.84 26.39
N LEU A 210 1.34 6.64 26.19
CA LEU A 210 2.16 5.46 25.87
C LEU A 210 1.52 4.66 24.74
N ALA A 211 2.09 4.74 23.54
CA ALA A 211 1.54 4.06 22.36
C ALA A 211 1.30 2.54 22.56
N PRO A 212 2.22 1.77 23.16
CA PRO A 212 2.00 0.33 23.41
C PRO A 212 0.78 0.02 24.27
N SER A 213 0.35 0.92 25.16
CA SER A 213 -0.83 0.69 25.99
C SER A 213 -2.09 0.44 25.16
N GLY A 214 -2.16 1.02 23.96
CA GLY A 214 -3.27 0.88 23.06
C GLY A 214 -3.44 -0.52 22.45
N TYR A 215 -2.46 -1.45 22.61
CA TYR A 215 -2.56 -2.83 22.14
C TYR A 215 -2.14 -3.87 23.16
N TYR A 216 -1.91 -3.49 24.40
CA TYR A 216 -1.88 -4.47 25.49
C TYR A 216 -3.29 -5.03 25.71
N LYS A 217 -3.38 -6.36 25.76
CA LYS A 217 -4.62 -7.09 26.04
C LYS A 217 -4.32 -8.20 27.04
N ILE A 218 -4.74 -7.97 28.28
CA ILE A 218 -4.47 -8.89 29.38
C ILE A 218 -5.65 -9.86 29.51
N PRO A 219 -5.46 -11.18 29.31
CA PRO A 219 -6.56 -12.14 29.23
C PRO A 219 -7.47 -12.16 30.45
N ASN A 220 -6.91 -12.01 31.66
CA ASN A 220 -7.68 -12.00 32.93
C ASN A 220 -8.18 -10.59 33.32
N ASP A 221 -8.07 -9.60 32.42
CA ASP A 221 -8.49 -8.21 32.64
C ASP A 221 -9.22 -7.64 31.40
N ILE A 222 -10.00 -8.49 30.75
CA ILE A 222 -10.66 -8.16 29.50
C ILE A 222 -11.71 -7.06 29.66
N ASN A 223 -12.41 -7.01 30.79
CA ASN A 223 -13.40 -5.94 31.03
C ASN A 223 -12.73 -4.57 31.06
N GLU A 224 -11.65 -4.42 31.83
CA GLU A 224 -10.88 -3.17 31.89
C GLU A 224 -10.27 -2.82 30.51
N TYR A 225 -9.76 -3.84 29.79
CA TYR A 225 -9.28 -3.65 28.43
C TYR A 225 -10.36 -3.09 27.50
N LEU A 226 -11.57 -3.66 27.50
CA LEU A 226 -12.66 -3.21 26.64
C LEU A 226 -13.19 -1.82 27.01
N GLU A 227 -13.18 -1.47 28.31
CA GLU A 227 -13.65 -0.18 28.81
C GLU A 227 -12.62 0.94 28.60
N SER A 228 -11.34 0.65 28.78
CA SER A 228 -10.32 1.67 28.93
C SER A 228 -9.29 1.73 27.82
N SER A 229 -9.02 0.64 27.06
CA SER A 229 -8.07 0.68 25.97
C SER A 229 -8.60 1.46 24.79
N LYS A 230 -7.85 2.51 24.39
CA LYS A 230 -8.33 3.51 23.44
C LYS A 230 -8.13 3.15 21.96
N TYR A 231 -7.45 2.04 21.64
CA TYR A 231 -7.12 1.74 20.26
C TYR A 231 -7.55 0.35 19.77
N LEU A 232 -6.99 -0.73 20.33
CA LEU A 232 -7.18 -2.07 19.78
C LEU A 232 -8.62 -2.58 19.82
N PRO A 233 -9.42 -2.36 20.90
CA PRO A 233 -10.82 -2.77 20.91
C PRO A 233 -11.64 -2.14 19.77
N LYS A 234 -11.37 -0.86 19.47
CA LYS A 234 -11.99 -0.13 18.36
C LYS A 234 -11.53 -0.67 17.02
N LEU A 235 -10.22 -0.87 16.84
CA LEU A 235 -9.61 -1.40 15.62
C LEU A 235 -10.13 -2.81 15.29
N ASN A 236 -10.32 -3.64 16.30
CA ASN A 236 -10.81 -5.01 16.15
C ASN A 236 -12.35 -5.14 16.20
N ASN A 237 -13.10 -4.04 16.29
CA ASN A 237 -14.56 -4.09 16.48
C ASN A 237 -14.97 -5.02 17.65
N GLU A 238 -14.20 -5.03 18.75
CA GLU A 238 -14.41 -5.95 19.86
C GLU A 238 -15.61 -5.55 20.73
N ILE A 239 -15.97 -4.26 20.78
CA ILE A 239 -17.07 -3.73 21.59
C ILE A 239 -18.37 -3.81 20.77
N PRO A 240 -19.35 -4.69 21.15
CA PRO A 240 -20.51 -4.98 20.30
C PRO A 240 -21.31 -3.75 19.89
N ASP A 241 -21.60 -2.84 20.82
CA ASP A 241 -22.42 -1.65 20.56
C ASP A 241 -21.66 -0.53 19.85
N GLN A 242 -20.35 -0.68 19.65
CA GLN A 242 -19.48 0.29 18.97
C GLN A 242 -18.91 -0.26 17.67
N ARG A 243 -19.32 -1.44 17.22
CA ARG A 243 -18.87 -2.03 15.96
C ARG A 243 -19.16 -1.12 14.78
N ASN A 244 -18.14 -0.82 14.00
CA ASN A 244 -18.25 0.06 12.85
C ASN A 244 -18.17 -0.74 11.56
N GLN A 245 -19.27 -0.80 10.82
CA GLN A 245 -19.35 -1.53 9.55
C GLN A 245 -18.41 -0.93 8.48
N THR A 246 -18.19 0.37 8.48
CA THR A 246 -17.27 1.04 7.53
C THR A 246 -15.84 0.53 7.69
N TYR A 247 -15.38 0.24 8.90
CA TYR A 247 -14.04 -0.31 9.15
C TYR A 247 -13.91 -1.71 8.55
N LYS A 248 -14.92 -2.57 8.77
CA LYS A 248 -15.00 -3.90 8.16
C LYS A 248 -15.04 -3.81 6.63
N ASP A 249 -15.86 -2.94 6.07
CA ASP A 249 -16.00 -2.77 4.62
C ASP A 249 -14.68 -2.36 3.99
N ARG A 250 -13.96 -1.40 4.59
CA ARG A 250 -12.65 -0.95 4.12
C ARG A 250 -11.59 -2.05 4.20
N PHE A 251 -11.57 -2.81 5.29
CA PHE A 251 -10.62 -3.90 5.44
C PHE A 251 -10.89 -5.04 4.42
N THR A 252 -12.14 -5.34 4.13
CA THR A 252 -12.54 -6.40 3.17
C THR A 252 -12.29 -6.05 1.70
N ILE A 253 -12.04 -4.76 1.37
CA ILE A 253 -11.68 -4.34 0.00
C ILE A 253 -10.28 -4.84 -0.39
N LEU A 254 -9.41 -5.14 0.56
CA LEU A 254 -8.07 -5.65 0.29
C LEU A 254 -8.10 -6.77 -0.75
N GLN A 255 -7.15 -6.73 -1.68
CA GLN A 255 -6.94 -7.80 -2.65
C GLN A 255 -6.19 -8.96 -2.03
N ASN A 256 -5.18 -8.66 -1.20
CA ASN A 256 -4.46 -9.64 -0.40
C ASN A 256 -4.10 -9.06 0.97
N LEU A 257 -4.23 -9.91 1.98
CA LEU A 257 -3.73 -9.72 3.34
C LEU A 257 -2.69 -10.81 3.61
N VAL A 258 -1.43 -10.40 3.76
CA VAL A 258 -0.30 -11.32 4.00
C VAL A 258 0.17 -11.13 5.43
N LEU A 259 -0.01 -12.14 6.27
CA LEU A 259 0.32 -12.12 7.69
C LEU A 259 1.56 -12.98 7.93
N VAL A 260 2.71 -12.35 8.17
CA VAL A 260 3.99 -13.03 8.36
C VAL A 260 4.34 -13.11 9.83
N LYS A 261 4.37 -14.35 10.36
CA LYS A 261 4.78 -14.72 11.71
C LYS A 261 6.22 -15.25 11.68
N PHE A 262 7.05 -14.76 12.59
CA PHE A 262 8.42 -15.24 12.79
C PHE A 262 8.42 -16.31 13.88
N GLN A 263 9.00 -17.48 13.63
CA GLN A 263 8.89 -18.65 14.50
C GLN A 263 9.52 -18.43 15.88
N ASP A 264 10.62 -17.68 15.93
CA ASP A 264 11.39 -17.42 17.13
C ASP A 264 11.15 -15.98 17.68
N ASP A 265 9.99 -15.39 17.35
CA ASP A 265 9.62 -14.05 17.83
C ASP A 265 9.27 -14.10 19.32
N GLU A 266 10.07 -13.42 20.13
CA GLU A 266 9.87 -13.26 21.57
C GLU A 266 9.33 -11.86 21.95
N ILE A 267 9.12 -10.98 20.96
CA ILE A 267 8.60 -9.63 21.18
C ILE A 267 7.08 -9.64 21.20
N ILE A 268 6.45 -10.34 20.25
CA ILE A 268 4.99 -10.47 20.22
C ILE A 268 4.56 -11.67 21.06
N THR A 269 3.90 -11.41 22.18
CA THR A 269 3.42 -12.45 23.10
C THR A 269 1.90 -12.32 23.30
N PRO A 270 1.08 -13.30 22.90
CA PRO A 270 1.48 -14.52 22.17
C PRO A 270 1.86 -14.21 20.71
N ASN A 271 2.80 -15.00 20.17
CA ASN A 271 3.25 -14.83 18.78
C ASN A 271 2.11 -15.04 17.76
N ASP A 272 1.11 -15.85 18.12
CA ASP A 272 -0.10 -16.08 17.30
C ASP A 272 -0.96 -14.83 17.12
N SER A 273 -0.76 -13.79 17.92
CA SER A 273 -1.36 -12.47 17.71
C SER A 273 -1.05 -11.90 16.31
N THR A 274 0.07 -12.27 15.72
CA THR A 274 0.45 -11.92 14.34
C THR A 274 -0.55 -12.46 13.32
N TRP A 275 -1.25 -13.51 13.63
CA TRP A 275 -2.30 -14.11 12.82
C TRP A 275 -3.71 -13.90 13.38
N PHE A 276 -3.90 -12.99 14.34
CA PHE A 276 -5.15 -12.76 15.08
C PHE A 276 -5.53 -13.89 16.05
N GLY A 277 -4.62 -14.81 16.36
CA GLY A 277 -4.78 -15.77 17.43
C GLY A 277 -4.52 -15.13 18.79
N PHE A 278 -5.21 -15.57 19.84
CA PHE A 278 -5.04 -15.04 21.18
C PHE A 278 -5.54 -16.02 22.23
N TYR A 279 -5.37 -15.66 23.48
CA TYR A 279 -5.89 -16.43 24.62
C TYR A 279 -7.40 -16.30 24.77
N PRO A 280 -8.10 -17.28 25.39
CA PRO A 280 -9.46 -17.12 25.83
C PRO A 280 -9.59 -16.00 26.88
N GLU A 281 -10.80 -15.49 27.00
CA GLU A 281 -11.13 -14.52 28.04
C GLU A 281 -10.98 -15.16 29.46
N GLY A 282 -10.22 -14.49 30.31
CA GLY A 282 -9.94 -14.93 31.67
C GLY A 282 -8.80 -15.94 31.83
N GLU A 283 -8.24 -16.46 30.75
CA GLU A 283 -7.27 -17.55 30.77
C GLU A 283 -6.06 -17.29 29.90
N PHE A 284 -4.89 -17.84 30.26
CA PHE A 284 -3.66 -17.81 29.47
C PHE A 284 -3.41 -19.12 28.68
N GLU A 285 -4.34 -20.07 28.75
CA GLU A 285 -4.29 -21.35 28.06
C GLU A 285 -5.73 -21.86 27.78
N PRO A 286 -5.99 -22.61 26.71
CA PRO A 286 -5.08 -22.84 25.59
C PRO A 286 -4.98 -21.61 24.66
N LEU A 287 -3.87 -21.49 23.95
CA LEU A 287 -3.76 -20.47 22.90
C LEU A 287 -4.71 -20.82 21.74
N LEU A 288 -5.60 -19.89 21.38
CA LEU A 288 -6.55 -20.06 20.30
C LEU A 288 -5.91 -19.66 18.96
N SER A 289 -6.03 -20.53 17.97
CA SER A 289 -5.72 -20.19 16.57
C SER A 289 -6.72 -19.16 16.04
N PRO A 290 -6.39 -18.44 14.95
CA PRO A 290 -7.26 -17.38 14.39
C PRO A 290 -8.72 -17.80 14.24
N ASN A 291 -8.95 -18.96 13.62
CA ASN A 291 -10.29 -19.52 13.33
C ASN A 291 -11.09 -20.00 14.57
N GLN A 292 -10.48 -19.99 15.74
CA GLN A 292 -11.12 -20.28 17.01
C GLN A 292 -11.51 -19.01 17.80
N THR A 293 -10.99 -17.83 17.38
CA THR A 293 -11.30 -16.57 18.05
C THR A 293 -12.69 -16.05 17.65
N LYS A 294 -13.37 -15.35 18.57
CA LYS A 294 -14.65 -14.69 18.28
C LYS A 294 -14.50 -13.65 17.16
N LEU A 295 -13.37 -12.92 17.09
CA LEU A 295 -13.07 -11.97 16.02
C LEU A 295 -13.24 -12.61 14.65
N TYR A 296 -12.73 -13.83 14.47
CA TYR A 296 -12.83 -14.56 13.20
C TYR A 296 -14.22 -15.21 13.04
N THR A 297 -14.70 -15.96 14.03
CA THR A 297 -15.94 -16.74 13.89
C THR A 297 -17.19 -15.88 13.72
N GLU A 298 -17.22 -14.69 14.35
CA GLU A 298 -18.27 -13.68 14.17
C GLU A 298 -17.91 -12.62 13.10
N ASP A 299 -16.73 -12.72 12.51
CA ASP A 299 -16.24 -11.89 11.42
C ASP A 299 -16.30 -10.37 11.71
N TRP A 300 -15.81 -9.96 12.87
CA TRP A 300 -15.95 -8.59 13.36
C TRP A 300 -15.33 -7.53 12.44
N ILE A 301 -14.19 -7.85 11.83
CA ILE A 301 -13.43 -6.96 10.94
C ILE A 301 -13.39 -7.45 9.48
N GLY A 302 -14.05 -8.57 9.16
CA GLY A 302 -14.01 -9.13 7.81
C GLY A 302 -12.81 -10.06 7.55
N LEU A 303 -12.10 -10.51 8.60
CA LEU A 303 -10.97 -11.44 8.45
C LEU A 303 -11.43 -12.77 7.85
N LYS A 304 -12.53 -13.33 8.37
CA LYS A 304 -13.13 -14.55 7.83
C LYS A 304 -13.61 -14.34 6.39
N THR A 305 -14.24 -13.21 6.10
CA THR A 305 -14.67 -12.85 4.74
C THR A 305 -13.49 -12.85 3.75
N LEU A 306 -12.34 -12.27 4.13
CA LEU A 306 -11.13 -12.27 3.31
C LEU A 306 -10.54 -13.68 3.15
N ASP A 307 -10.54 -14.47 4.23
CA ASP A 307 -9.98 -15.82 4.22
C ASP A 307 -10.83 -16.77 3.37
N ASP A 308 -12.15 -16.75 3.52
CA ASP A 308 -13.09 -17.52 2.69
C ASP A 308 -12.96 -17.16 1.19
N ALA A 309 -12.59 -15.91 0.89
CA ALA A 309 -12.28 -15.47 -0.46
C ALA A 309 -10.87 -15.85 -0.96
N GLY A 310 -10.06 -16.54 -0.16
CA GLY A 310 -8.69 -16.93 -0.48
C GLY A 310 -7.68 -15.78 -0.52
N LYS A 311 -8.03 -14.63 0.06
CA LYS A 311 -7.22 -13.41 0.07
C LYS A 311 -6.26 -13.31 1.25
N VAL A 312 -6.43 -14.12 2.29
CA VAL A 312 -5.51 -14.16 3.43
C VAL A 312 -4.41 -15.17 3.19
N LYS A 313 -3.18 -14.80 3.53
CA LYS A 313 -1.99 -15.65 3.51
C LYS A 313 -1.36 -15.68 4.89
N PHE A 314 -1.55 -16.77 5.59
CA PHE A 314 -0.88 -17.06 6.86
C PHE A 314 0.50 -17.64 6.57
N VAL A 315 1.54 -16.85 6.76
CA VAL A 315 2.93 -17.20 6.43
C VAL A 315 3.74 -17.34 7.70
N SER A 316 4.45 -18.45 7.86
CA SER A 316 5.41 -18.68 8.94
C SER A 316 6.82 -18.76 8.36
N VAL A 317 7.73 -17.93 8.88
CA VAL A 317 9.15 -17.92 8.50
C VAL A 317 10.04 -18.17 9.70
N ALA A 318 11.23 -18.71 9.47
CA ALA A 318 12.23 -18.87 10.52
C ALA A 318 12.80 -17.51 10.96
N GLY A 319 13.34 -17.45 12.17
CA GLY A 319 14.01 -16.28 12.73
C GLY A 319 13.22 -15.57 13.82
N GLY A 320 13.92 -14.69 14.54
CA GLY A 320 13.36 -13.81 15.56
C GLY A 320 12.66 -12.60 14.96
N HIS A 321 12.15 -11.73 15.82
CA HIS A 321 11.35 -10.56 15.46
C HIS A 321 11.94 -9.74 14.29
N LEU A 322 11.22 -9.71 13.16
CA LEU A 322 11.59 -9.00 11.93
C LEU A 322 12.89 -9.46 11.24
N ASN A 323 13.49 -10.58 11.68
CA ASN A 323 14.67 -11.16 11.05
C ASN A 323 14.26 -12.13 9.94
N MET A 324 14.02 -11.61 8.75
CA MET A 324 13.54 -12.35 7.58
C MET A 324 14.67 -12.57 6.58
N ALA A 325 14.85 -13.81 6.14
CA ALA A 325 15.83 -14.12 5.09
C ALA A 325 15.39 -13.54 3.74
N ASP A 326 16.35 -13.11 2.91
CA ASP A 326 16.06 -12.52 1.59
C ASP A 326 15.22 -13.44 0.69
N GLN A 327 15.43 -14.75 0.74
CA GLN A 327 14.63 -15.72 0.01
C GLN A 327 13.15 -15.72 0.43
N ASP A 328 12.85 -15.49 1.72
CA ASP A 328 11.50 -15.40 2.22
C ASP A 328 10.86 -14.06 1.85
N VAL A 329 11.65 -12.97 1.82
CA VAL A 329 11.22 -11.67 1.29
C VAL A 329 10.78 -11.83 -0.18
N VAL A 330 11.63 -12.43 -1.02
CA VAL A 330 11.33 -12.69 -2.44
C VAL A 330 10.08 -13.55 -2.61
N LYS A 331 9.90 -14.55 -1.77
CA LYS A 331 8.80 -15.51 -1.87
C LYS A 331 7.47 -14.98 -1.33
N HIS A 332 7.50 -14.23 -0.23
CA HIS A 332 6.29 -13.93 0.54
C HIS A 332 5.90 -12.46 0.59
N VAL A 333 6.79 -11.52 0.18
CA VAL A 333 6.53 -10.08 0.18
C VAL A 333 6.48 -9.53 -1.24
N VAL A 334 7.54 -9.75 -2.02
CA VAL A 334 7.72 -9.19 -3.36
C VAL A 334 6.55 -9.44 -4.31
N PRO A 335 5.92 -10.63 -4.38
CA PRO A 335 4.82 -10.90 -5.31
C PRO A 335 3.59 -10.00 -5.12
N TYR A 336 3.39 -9.47 -3.92
CA TYR A 336 2.27 -8.58 -3.58
C TYR A 336 2.60 -7.09 -3.80
N LEU A 337 3.85 -6.77 -4.12
CA LEU A 337 4.31 -5.42 -4.45
C LEU A 337 4.53 -5.24 -5.96
N GLN A 338 4.71 -6.33 -6.71
CA GLN A 338 4.87 -6.30 -8.16
C GLN A 338 3.56 -5.89 -8.84
N ASN A 339 3.66 -5.34 -10.05
CA ASN A 339 2.52 -4.95 -10.86
C ASN A 339 1.47 -6.06 -10.95
N GLN A 340 0.28 -5.79 -10.41
CA GLN A 340 -0.88 -6.62 -10.69
C GLN A 340 -1.43 -6.29 -12.09
N PRO A 341 -1.82 -7.28 -12.90
CA PRO A 341 -2.40 -7.02 -14.22
C PRO A 341 -3.65 -6.16 -14.11
N SER A 342 -3.91 -5.37 -15.12
CA SER A 342 -4.90 -4.28 -15.27
C SER A 342 -6.38 -4.61 -14.99
N SER A 343 -6.72 -5.70 -14.34
CA SER A 343 -8.09 -6.05 -13.95
C SER A 343 -8.71 -5.11 -12.89
N VAL A 344 -7.88 -4.25 -12.27
CA VAL A 344 -8.31 -3.33 -11.20
C VAL A 344 -9.00 -2.07 -11.72
N GLN A 345 -8.83 -1.71 -13.00
CA GLN A 345 -9.39 -0.45 -13.53
C GLN A 345 -10.92 -0.44 -13.76
N SER A 346 -11.60 -1.58 -13.65
CA SER A 346 -13.04 -1.66 -13.93
C SER A 346 -13.98 -1.41 -12.74
N PHE A 347 -13.44 -1.35 -11.50
CA PHE A 347 -14.31 -1.26 -10.31
C PHE A 347 -14.75 0.16 -9.93
N ASN A 348 -14.04 1.20 -10.37
CA ASN A 348 -14.30 2.59 -9.94
C ASN A 348 -15.39 3.35 -10.74
N ARG A 349 -16.18 2.69 -11.60
CA ARG A 349 -17.19 3.39 -12.42
C ARG A 349 -18.65 3.17 -12.03
N LYS A 350 -18.97 2.41 -10.99
CA LYS A 350 -20.38 2.04 -10.67
C LYS A 350 -20.99 2.60 -9.38
N THR A 351 -20.31 3.48 -8.66
CA THR A 351 -20.87 4.04 -7.41
C THR A 351 -21.05 5.57 -7.47
N LYS A 352 -21.67 6.09 -8.53
CA LYS A 352 -22.25 7.44 -8.55
C LYS A 352 -23.53 7.40 -9.37
N GLU A 353 -24.60 6.83 -8.84
CA GLU A 353 -25.95 7.25 -9.18
C GLU A 353 -26.56 7.91 -7.95
N PRO A 354 -27.03 9.15 -8.05
CA PRO A 354 -27.71 9.82 -6.94
C PRO A 354 -29.11 9.22 -6.82
N LEU A 355 -29.44 8.75 -5.63
CA LEU A 355 -30.82 8.51 -5.25
C LEU A 355 -31.55 9.85 -5.29
N HIS A 356 -32.44 10.02 -6.26
CA HIS A 356 -33.45 11.06 -6.28
C HIS A 356 -34.63 10.68 -5.39
N PRO A 357 -35.34 11.67 -4.82
CA PRO A 357 -36.16 11.59 -3.62
C PRO A 357 -37.43 10.74 -3.74
#